data_c34e21c64581042dbefdf52b02be7728
#
_entry.id   c34e21c64581042dbefdf52b02be7728
#
_cell.length_a   1.000
_cell.length_b   1.000
_cell.length_c   1.000
_cell.angle_alpha   90.00
_cell.angle_beta   90.00
_cell.angle_gamma   90.00
#
_symmetry.space_group_name_H-M   'P 1'
#
loop_
_entity.id
_entity.type
_entity.pdbx_description
1 polymer ?
#
loop_
_entity_poly.entity_id
_entity_poly.type
_entity_poly.pdbx_seq_one_letter_code
_entity_poly.pdbx_strand_id
1 'polypeptide(L)'
;MAAAQRTPVFELHIRPMFRLLDRAHMTTLVTPPIDMWDLDAVWAHRDEILTRLRGSGSLNMPGERVGGPWPAEWITLFERWLATGSDAVPGHHLVLSTPDGPYKVQALAGTRRRLSATVTAPSDGCRVWFALDGVSSGQRDYTLYLEPAFPAQPDDPTPLQAVDPFDKGDAAKLVIRDATGTHDVPVG
;
A
#
# COMPACT_ATOMS: atom_id res chain seq x y z
N MET A 1 -23.83 -9.47 -15.22
CA MET A 1 -23.54 -8.51 -14.12
C MET A 1 -22.05 -8.17 -14.23
N ALA A 2 -21.69 -6.91 -14.46
CA ALA A 2 -20.29 -6.50 -14.38
C ALA A 2 -19.81 -6.69 -12.92
N ALA A 3 -18.69 -7.38 -12.73
CA ALA A 3 -18.08 -7.49 -11.42
C ALA A 3 -17.85 -6.07 -10.87
N ALA A 4 -18.29 -5.82 -9.64
CA ALA A 4 -18.03 -4.53 -8.99
C ALA A 4 -16.53 -4.28 -9.00
N GLN A 5 -16.12 -3.22 -9.68
CA GLN A 5 -14.71 -2.87 -9.76
C GLN A 5 -14.21 -2.51 -8.36
N ARG A 6 -13.15 -3.18 -7.89
CA ARG A 6 -12.52 -2.89 -6.60
C ARG A 6 -12.19 -1.39 -6.49
N THR A 7 -12.43 -0.83 -5.31
CA THR A 7 -12.00 0.53 -4.98
C THR A 7 -10.48 0.64 -5.08
N PRO A 8 -9.94 1.65 -5.78
CA PRO A 8 -8.50 1.83 -5.84
C PRO A 8 -7.92 2.20 -4.47
N VAL A 9 -6.76 1.64 -4.15
CA VAL A 9 -5.98 1.89 -2.93
C VAL A 9 -4.66 2.50 -3.32
N PHE A 10 -4.18 3.50 -2.60
CA PHE A 10 -2.97 4.24 -2.97
C PHE A 10 -1.76 3.31 -3.15
N GLU A 11 -1.41 2.54 -2.13
CA GLU A 11 -0.20 1.71 -2.12
C GLU A 11 -0.21 0.59 -3.15
N LEU A 12 -1.40 0.05 -3.45
CA LEU A 12 -1.57 -1.11 -4.32
C LEU A 12 -1.78 -0.75 -5.79
N HIS A 13 -2.41 0.40 -6.05
CA HIS A 13 -2.89 0.73 -7.39
C HIS A 13 -2.32 2.05 -7.93
N ILE A 14 -2.13 3.06 -7.07
CA ILE A 14 -1.74 4.41 -7.49
C ILE A 14 -0.23 4.58 -7.42
N ARG A 15 0.38 4.30 -6.26
CA ARG A 15 1.83 4.42 -6.07
C ARG A 15 2.65 3.65 -7.11
N PRO A 16 2.30 2.40 -7.50
CA PRO A 16 3.03 1.67 -8.54
C PRO A 16 2.98 2.29 -9.94
N MET A 17 2.00 3.16 -10.22
CA MET A 17 1.92 3.85 -11.50
C MET A 17 2.97 4.97 -11.62
N PHE A 18 3.42 5.54 -10.50
CA PHE A 18 4.54 6.48 -10.45
C PHE A 18 5.86 5.71 -10.52
N ARG A 19 6.49 5.74 -11.70
CA ARG A 19 7.76 5.05 -11.94
C ARG A 19 8.89 5.69 -11.12
N LEU A 20 9.95 4.95 -10.89
CA LEU A 20 11.14 5.46 -10.19
C LEU A 20 11.70 6.74 -10.84
N LEU A 21 11.63 6.83 -12.18
CA LEU A 21 12.07 8.00 -12.93
C LEU A 21 11.17 9.22 -12.68
N ASP A 22 9.85 9.03 -12.61
CA ASP A 22 8.89 10.09 -12.30
C ASP A 22 9.15 10.63 -10.88
N ARG A 23 9.35 9.73 -9.91
CA ARG A 23 9.71 10.08 -8.53
C ARG A 23 11.02 10.87 -8.47
N ALA A 24 12.08 10.38 -9.13
CA ALA A 24 13.38 11.05 -9.16
C ALA A 24 13.27 12.46 -9.76
N HIS A 25 12.50 12.63 -10.84
CA HIS A 25 12.25 13.91 -11.47
C HIS A 25 11.55 14.89 -10.51
N MET A 26 10.47 14.45 -9.85
CA MET A 26 9.68 15.30 -8.97
C MET A 26 10.40 15.66 -7.68
N THR A 27 11.30 14.81 -7.18
CA THR A 27 12.11 15.10 -5.99
C THR A 27 13.31 15.98 -6.26
N THR A 28 13.80 16.05 -7.51
CA THR A 28 15.05 16.78 -7.83
C THR A 28 14.83 18.06 -8.62
N LEU A 29 13.82 18.12 -9.47
CA LEU A 29 13.61 19.24 -10.42
C LEU A 29 12.40 20.13 -10.08
N VAL A 30 11.60 19.76 -9.09
CA VAL A 30 10.46 20.54 -8.62
C VAL A 30 10.78 21.19 -7.28
N THR A 31 10.36 22.42 -7.09
CA THR A 31 10.55 23.17 -5.84
C THR A 31 9.20 23.68 -5.34
N PRO A 32 8.72 23.29 -4.15
CA PRO A 32 9.34 22.28 -3.26
C PRO A 32 9.33 20.87 -3.86
N PRO A 33 10.26 19.98 -3.45
CA PRO A 33 10.29 18.60 -3.91
C PRO A 33 8.99 17.85 -3.57
N ILE A 34 8.51 17.02 -4.51
CA ILE A 34 7.31 16.19 -4.31
C ILE A 34 7.70 14.71 -4.41
N ASP A 35 7.55 13.98 -3.30
CA ASP A 35 7.71 12.51 -3.35
C ASP A 35 6.42 11.85 -3.84
N MET A 36 6.42 11.35 -5.08
CA MET A 36 5.27 10.70 -5.69
C MET A 36 4.92 9.32 -5.08
N TRP A 37 5.70 8.83 -4.12
CA TRP A 37 5.41 7.61 -3.38
C TRP A 37 4.91 7.88 -1.95
N ASP A 38 4.87 9.14 -1.56
CA ASP A 38 4.27 9.61 -0.32
C ASP A 38 2.81 10.01 -0.54
N LEU A 39 1.91 9.43 0.25
CA LEU A 39 0.47 9.65 0.13
C LEU A 39 0.09 11.11 0.31
N ASP A 40 0.63 11.74 1.36
CA ASP A 40 0.27 13.10 1.74
C ASP A 40 0.78 14.10 0.70
N ALA A 41 1.99 13.86 0.17
CA ALA A 41 2.55 14.68 -0.90
C ALA A 41 1.71 14.58 -2.19
N VAL A 42 1.34 13.36 -2.59
CA VAL A 42 0.47 13.16 -3.77
C VAL A 42 -0.91 13.77 -3.55
N TRP A 43 -1.49 13.62 -2.34
CA TRP A 43 -2.79 14.19 -2.03
C TRP A 43 -2.78 15.71 -2.04
N ALA A 44 -1.76 16.34 -1.47
CA ALA A 44 -1.60 17.79 -1.46
C ALA A 44 -1.51 18.40 -2.87
N HIS A 45 -0.88 17.67 -3.82
CA HIS A 45 -0.68 18.11 -5.20
C HIS A 45 -1.63 17.46 -6.22
N ARG A 46 -2.68 16.77 -5.78
CA ARG A 46 -3.57 15.94 -6.60
C ARG A 46 -4.14 16.61 -7.84
N ASP A 47 -4.58 17.85 -7.71
CA ASP A 47 -5.22 18.60 -8.80
C ASP A 47 -4.20 19.03 -9.86
N GLU A 48 -3.01 19.43 -9.43
CA GLU A 48 -1.90 19.73 -10.34
C GLU A 48 -1.43 18.46 -11.06
N ILE A 49 -1.26 17.36 -10.34
CA ILE A 49 -0.90 16.06 -10.91
C ILE A 49 -1.93 15.67 -11.96
N LEU A 50 -3.23 15.70 -11.63
CA LEU A 50 -4.29 15.33 -12.57
C LEU A 50 -4.31 16.23 -13.81
N THR A 51 -4.12 17.54 -13.62
CA THR A 51 -4.03 18.51 -14.73
C THR A 51 -2.87 18.17 -15.67
N ARG A 52 -1.70 17.82 -15.11
CA ARG A 52 -0.52 17.41 -15.88
C ARG A 52 -0.71 16.08 -16.58
N LEU A 53 -1.37 15.12 -15.95
CA LEU A 53 -1.67 13.80 -16.54
C LEU A 53 -2.64 13.92 -17.74
N ARG A 54 -3.60 14.85 -17.68
CA ARG A 54 -4.57 15.13 -18.76
C ARG A 54 -4.03 16.08 -19.83
N GLY A 55 -2.92 16.75 -19.56
CA GLY A 55 -2.35 17.77 -20.44
C GLY A 55 -1.94 17.23 -21.79
N SER A 56 -1.67 18.16 -22.72
CA SER A 56 -1.13 17.87 -24.05
C SER A 56 0.16 18.65 -24.29
N GLY A 57 1.06 18.11 -25.09
CA GLY A 57 2.31 18.76 -25.46
C GLY A 57 3.32 18.83 -24.32
N SER A 58 3.96 19.99 -24.12
CA SER A 58 5.01 20.19 -23.13
C SER A 58 4.54 20.16 -21.66
N LEU A 59 3.24 20.14 -21.43
CA LEU A 59 2.64 20.08 -20.11
C LEU A 59 2.31 18.63 -19.67
N ASN A 60 2.52 17.66 -20.56
CA ASN A 60 2.27 16.26 -20.22
C ASN A 60 3.24 15.76 -19.15
N MET A 61 2.70 15.01 -18.22
CA MET A 61 3.47 14.25 -17.23
C MET A 61 3.04 12.77 -17.30
N PRO A 62 3.99 11.83 -17.51
CA PRO A 62 5.39 12.06 -17.89
C PRO A 62 5.53 12.54 -19.32
N GLY A 63 6.59 13.31 -19.59
CA GLY A 63 6.89 13.78 -20.95
C GLY A 63 7.32 12.61 -21.87
N GLU A 64 7.21 12.82 -23.19
CA GLU A 64 7.52 11.79 -24.20
C GLU A 64 8.92 11.17 -24.05
N ARG A 65 9.93 11.98 -23.69
CA ARG A 65 11.31 11.53 -23.50
C ARG A 65 11.52 10.57 -22.33
N VAL A 66 10.58 10.51 -21.42
CA VAL A 66 10.63 9.67 -20.20
C VAL A 66 9.53 8.61 -20.19
N GLY A 67 9.04 8.22 -21.35
CA GLY A 67 8.09 7.12 -21.54
C GLY A 67 6.67 7.53 -21.92
N GLY A 68 6.47 8.82 -22.22
CA GLY A 68 5.20 9.33 -22.74
C GLY A 68 4.08 9.47 -21.69
N PRO A 69 2.93 9.99 -22.15
CA PRO A 69 1.78 10.19 -21.27
C PRO A 69 1.25 8.87 -20.70
N TRP A 70 0.60 8.95 -19.55
CA TRP A 70 -0.08 7.80 -19.00
C TRP A 70 -1.20 7.30 -19.92
N PRO A 71 -1.43 5.98 -19.98
CA PRO A 71 -2.62 5.43 -20.63
C PRO A 71 -3.90 6.01 -20.02
N ALA A 72 -4.95 6.17 -20.82
CA ALA A 72 -6.22 6.71 -20.35
C ALA A 72 -6.82 5.93 -19.16
N GLU A 73 -6.60 4.62 -19.13
CA GLU A 73 -7.05 3.74 -18.05
C GLU A 73 -6.36 4.08 -16.72
N TRP A 74 -5.09 4.49 -16.75
CA TRP A 74 -4.35 4.90 -15.55
C TRP A 74 -4.86 6.24 -15.02
N ILE A 75 -5.14 7.17 -15.92
CA ILE A 75 -5.73 8.46 -15.55
C ILE A 75 -7.11 8.23 -14.92
N THR A 76 -7.95 7.40 -15.53
CA THR A 76 -9.26 7.02 -14.98
C THR A 76 -9.13 6.34 -13.61
N LEU A 77 -8.11 5.49 -13.41
CA LEU A 77 -7.88 4.84 -12.12
C LEU A 77 -7.47 5.86 -11.05
N PHE A 78 -6.62 6.82 -11.40
CA PHE A 78 -6.23 7.91 -10.51
C PHE A 78 -7.44 8.79 -10.13
N GLU A 79 -8.28 9.16 -11.10
CA GLU A 79 -9.52 9.92 -10.86
C GLU A 79 -10.49 9.18 -9.92
N ARG A 80 -10.66 7.86 -10.13
CA ARG A 80 -11.48 7.03 -9.25
C ARG A 80 -10.93 6.99 -7.83
N TRP A 81 -9.60 6.96 -7.67
CA TRP A 81 -8.97 7.03 -6.36
C TRP A 81 -9.19 8.40 -5.72
N LEU A 82 -9.03 9.50 -6.45
CA LEU A 82 -9.30 10.84 -5.94
C LEU A 82 -10.74 10.98 -5.42
N ALA A 83 -11.70 10.36 -6.09
CA ALA A 83 -13.11 10.38 -5.68
C ALA A 83 -13.39 9.61 -4.37
N THR A 84 -12.42 8.89 -3.82
CA THR A 84 -12.56 8.19 -2.53
C THR A 84 -12.18 9.05 -1.32
N GLY A 85 -11.58 10.21 -1.54
CA GLY A 85 -11.17 11.13 -0.48
C GLY A 85 -12.01 12.39 -0.43
N SER A 86 -11.60 13.33 0.42
CA SER A 86 -12.15 14.67 0.55
C SER A 86 -11.01 15.67 0.77
N ASP A 87 -11.30 16.97 0.86
CA ASP A 87 -10.24 17.96 1.11
C ASP A 87 -9.48 17.70 2.42
N ALA A 88 -10.15 17.13 3.41
CA ALA A 88 -9.57 16.87 4.73
C ALA A 88 -9.01 15.44 4.88
N VAL A 89 -9.35 14.51 4.00
CA VAL A 89 -8.99 13.08 4.13
C VAL A 89 -8.46 12.58 2.80
N PRO A 90 -7.22 12.08 2.76
CA PRO A 90 -6.67 11.47 1.56
C PRO A 90 -7.55 10.35 1.00
N GLY A 91 -7.40 10.08 -0.28
CA GLY A 91 -8.07 8.96 -0.94
C GLY A 91 -7.76 7.62 -0.27
N HIS A 92 -8.54 6.61 -0.59
CA HIS A 92 -8.46 5.28 0.03
C HIS A 92 -7.03 4.71 0.02
N HIS A 93 -6.52 4.35 1.20
CA HIS A 93 -5.13 3.93 1.41
C HIS A 93 -5.03 2.88 2.52
N LEU A 94 -3.86 2.23 2.61
CA LEU A 94 -3.56 1.31 3.68
C LEU A 94 -3.11 2.06 4.93
N VAL A 95 -3.45 1.52 6.09
CA VAL A 95 -2.93 1.99 7.37
C VAL A 95 -2.10 0.90 8.03
N LEU A 96 -1.07 1.29 8.80
CA LEU A 96 -0.39 0.34 9.66
C LEU A 96 -1.36 -0.15 10.71
N SER A 97 -1.38 -1.46 10.95
CA SER A 97 -2.27 -2.08 11.92
C SER A 97 -1.55 -2.41 13.22
N THR A 98 -2.32 -2.51 14.31
CA THR A 98 -1.84 -2.98 15.60
C THR A 98 -2.35 -4.39 15.84
N PRO A 99 -1.49 -5.39 16.11
CA PRO A 99 -1.94 -6.72 16.46
C PRO A 99 -2.53 -6.75 17.87
N ASP A 100 -3.56 -7.57 18.11
CA ASP A 100 -4.19 -7.75 19.42
C ASP A 100 -3.34 -8.58 20.41
N GLY A 101 -2.22 -9.12 19.92
CA GLY A 101 -1.31 -9.96 20.72
C GLY A 101 -0.04 -10.29 19.96
N PRO A 102 0.78 -11.20 20.47
CA PRO A 102 2.07 -11.52 19.86
C PRO A 102 1.91 -12.17 18.47
N TYR A 103 2.87 -11.89 17.59
CA TYR A 103 3.02 -12.62 16.34
C TYR A 103 3.27 -14.10 16.61
N LYS A 104 2.67 -14.96 15.81
CA LYS A 104 2.83 -16.42 15.93
C LYS A 104 3.45 -16.99 14.67
N VAL A 105 4.51 -17.77 14.87
CA VAL A 105 5.10 -18.59 13.82
C VAL A 105 4.82 -20.06 14.14
N GLN A 106 4.05 -20.71 13.27
CA GLN A 106 3.65 -22.11 13.44
C GLN A 106 4.33 -22.99 12.41
N ALA A 107 4.84 -24.15 12.84
CA ALA A 107 5.29 -25.19 11.94
C ALA A 107 4.10 -25.78 11.15
N LEU A 108 4.28 -25.92 9.86
CA LEU A 108 3.41 -26.68 8.96
C LEU A 108 4.14 -27.97 8.53
N ALA A 109 3.61 -28.68 7.55
CA ALA A 109 4.27 -29.87 7.02
C ALA A 109 5.63 -29.53 6.38
N GLY A 110 6.65 -30.33 6.69
CA GLY A 110 8.02 -30.15 6.18
C GLY A 110 8.68 -28.87 6.69
N THR A 111 9.30 -28.13 5.79
CA THR A 111 10.00 -26.88 6.08
C THR A 111 9.08 -25.68 6.13
N ARG A 112 7.81 -25.82 5.79
CA ARG A 112 6.86 -24.70 5.73
C ARG A 112 6.51 -24.17 7.10
N ARG A 113 6.35 -22.86 7.16
CA ARG A 113 5.93 -22.09 8.33
C ARG A 113 4.75 -21.21 7.96
N ARG A 114 4.01 -20.79 8.98
CA ARG A 114 2.94 -19.80 8.85
C ARG A 114 3.17 -18.69 9.87
N LEU A 115 3.38 -17.47 9.37
CA LEU A 115 3.27 -16.27 10.17
C LEU A 115 1.78 -15.93 10.33
N SER A 116 1.35 -15.52 11.53
CA SER A 116 0.00 -15.05 11.76
C SER A 116 -0.06 -13.95 12.84
N ALA A 117 -1.03 -13.05 12.69
CA ALA A 117 -1.44 -12.07 13.68
C ALA A 117 -2.96 -11.91 13.66
N THR A 118 -3.55 -11.62 14.81
CA THR A 118 -4.95 -11.21 14.92
C THR A 118 -5.00 -9.70 15.10
N VAL A 119 -5.95 -9.06 14.44
CA VAL A 119 -6.18 -7.61 14.48
C VAL A 119 -7.67 -7.38 14.66
N THR A 120 -8.07 -6.56 15.60
CA THR A 120 -9.45 -6.09 15.69
C THR A 120 -9.64 -4.92 14.73
N ALA A 121 -10.33 -5.17 13.63
CA ALA A 121 -10.69 -4.15 12.65
C ALA A 121 -11.88 -3.32 13.14
N PRO A 122 -11.97 -2.02 12.78
CA PRO A 122 -13.05 -1.15 13.24
C PRO A 122 -14.43 -1.54 12.70
N SER A 123 -14.50 -2.24 11.57
CA SER A 123 -15.77 -2.63 10.96
C SER A 123 -15.62 -3.85 10.07
N ASP A 124 -16.75 -4.49 9.74
CA ASP A 124 -16.82 -5.49 8.68
C ASP A 124 -16.42 -4.87 7.31
N GLY A 125 -15.89 -5.69 6.42
CA GLY A 125 -15.39 -5.24 5.12
C GLY A 125 -13.96 -4.70 5.13
N CYS A 126 -13.33 -4.49 6.29
CA CYS A 126 -11.88 -4.29 6.40
C CYS A 126 -11.12 -5.55 5.98
N ARG A 127 -9.85 -5.37 5.61
CA ARG A 127 -8.95 -6.49 5.31
C ARG A 127 -7.62 -6.28 6.01
N VAL A 128 -6.99 -7.36 6.44
CA VAL A 128 -5.67 -7.33 7.06
C VAL A 128 -4.75 -8.35 6.40
N TRP A 129 -3.50 -7.98 6.18
CA TRP A 129 -2.49 -8.90 5.65
C TRP A 129 -1.07 -8.44 5.96
N PHE A 130 -0.13 -9.36 5.79
CA PHE A 130 1.29 -9.07 5.75
C PHE A 130 1.72 -8.74 4.32
N ALA A 131 2.33 -7.58 4.11
CA ALA A 131 3.06 -7.28 2.89
C ALA A 131 4.52 -7.68 3.08
N LEU A 132 5.06 -8.50 2.18
CA LEU A 132 6.49 -8.83 2.15
C LEU A 132 7.23 -7.67 1.51
N ASP A 133 8.04 -6.96 2.29
CA ASP A 133 8.81 -5.78 1.85
C ASP A 133 10.19 -6.17 1.30
N GLY A 134 10.76 -7.26 1.82
CA GLY A 134 12.07 -7.71 1.38
C GLY A 134 12.45 -9.09 1.91
N VAL A 135 13.44 -9.67 1.22
CA VAL A 135 14.10 -10.92 1.64
C VAL A 135 15.59 -10.68 1.54
N SER A 136 16.28 -10.89 2.65
CA SER A 136 17.74 -10.84 2.71
C SER A 136 18.26 -12.14 3.35
N SER A 137 19.58 -12.32 3.42
CA SER A 137 20.16 -13.55 3.96
C SER A 137 19.67 -13.87 5.37
N GLY A 138 18.80 -14.86 5.49
CA GLY A 138 18.23 -15.32 6.76
C GLY A 138 17.17 -14.43 7.38
N GLN A 139 16.67 -13.41 6.66
CA GLN A 139 15.66 -12.49 7.17
C GLN A 139 14.58 -12.22 6.12
N ARG A 140 13.32 -12.13 6.58
CA ARG A 140 12.18 -11.63 5.81
C ARG A 140 11.60 -10.41 6.53
N ASP A 141 11.40 -9.34 5.77
CA ASP A 141 10.83 -8.10 6.26
C ASP A 141 9.37 -8.00 5.83
N TYR A 142 8.51 -7.70 6.79
CA TYR A 142 7.07 -7.57 6.57
C TYR A 142 6.54 -6.26 7.13
N THR A 143 5.48 -5.76 6.52
CA THR A 143 4.61 -4.73 7.10
C THR A 143 3.20 -5.30 7.29
N LEU A 144 2.63 -5.10 8.49
CA LEU A 144 1.23 -5.46 8.80
C LEU A 144 0.32 -4.29 8.45
N TYR A 145 -0.51 -4.48 7.43
CA TYR A 145 -1.45 -3.49 6.94
C TYR A 145 -2.89 -3.86 7.24
N LEU A 146 -3.69 -2.82 7.50
CA LEU A 146 -5.15 -2.83 7.44
C LEU A 146 -5.60 -2.00 6.22
N GLU A 147 -6.46 -2.54 5.38
CA GLU A 147 -7.25 -1.82 4.40
C GLU A 147 -8.61 -1.50 5.04
N PRO A 148 -8.92 -0.23 5.32
CA PRO A 148 -10.23 0.13 5.85
C PRO A 148 -11.36 -0.25 4.88
N ALA A 149 -12.55 -0.46 5.39
CA ALA A 149 -13.73 -0.64 4.55
C ALA A 149 -14.02 0.64 3.74
N PHE A 150 -14.33 0.48 2.45
CA PHE A 150 -14.78 1.59 1.61
C PHE A 150 -16.02 1.19 0.77
N PRO A 151 -17.11 1.96 0.82
CA PRO A 151 -17.35 3.12 1.71
C PRO A 151 -17.26 2.72 3.18
N ALA A 152 -16.97 3.69 4.05
CA ALA A 152 -16.89 3.45 5.49
C ALA A 152 -18.16 2.77 6.00
N GLN A 153 -17.98 1.73 6.80
CA GLN A 153 -19.05 0.97 7.43
C GLN A 153 -19.25 1.45 8.88
N PRO A 154 -20.42 1.25 9.47
CA PRO A 154 -20.62 1.47 10.89
C PRO A 154 -19.58 0.72 11.73
N ASP A 155 -19.21 1.29 12.87
CA ASP A 155 -18.30 0.65 13.81
C ASP A 155 -18.90 -0.66 14.33
N ASP A 156 -18.30 -1.76 13.94
CA ASP A 156 -18.61 -3.12 14.40
C ASP A 156 -17.27 -3.89 14.47
N PRO A 157 -16.57 -3.78 15.62
CA PRO A 157 -15.24 -4.35 15.78
C PRO A 157 -15.21 -5.83 15.49
N THR A 158 -14.46 -6.22 14.47
CA THR A 158 -14.41 -7.59 13.96
C THR A 158 -12.96 -8.11 14.02
N PRO A 159 -12.71 -9.27 14.65
CA PRO A 159 -11.38 -9.88 14.66
C PRO A 159 -11.06 -10.45 13.26
N LEU A 160 -9.96 -9.97 12.69
CA LEU A 160 -9.40 -10.43 11.42
C LEU A 160 -8.07 -11.14 11.65
N GLN A 161 -7.74 -12.09 10.79
CA GLN A 161 -6.47 -12.78 10.85
C GLN A 161 -5.63 -12.50 9.60
N ALA A 162 -4.46 -11.89 9.79
CA ALA A 162 -3.40 -11.85 8.79
C ALA A 162 -2.62 -13.15 8.84
N VAL A 163 -2.34 -13.75 7.68
CA VAL A 163 -1.52 -14.96 7.56
C VAL A 163 -0.60 -14.87 6.35
N ASP A 164 0.64 -15.34 6.50
CA ASP A 164 1.56 -15.53 5.38
C ASP A 164 2.31 -16.87 5.53
N PRO A 165 2.20 -17.78 4.57
CA PRO A 165 2.99 -19.01 4.52
C PRO A 165 4.35 -18.73 3.90
N PHE A 166 5.42 -19.26 4.51
CA PHE A 166 6.79 -19.15 3.98
C PHE A 166 7.59 -20.43 4.23
N ASP A 167 8.74 -20.58 3.58
CA ASP A 167 9.66 -21.70 3.83
C ASP A 167 10.68 -21.31 4.92
N LYS A 168 10.94 -22.21 5.87
CA LYS A 168 11.93 -21.99 6.94
C LYS A 168 13.34 -21.76 6.38
N GLY A 169 13.67 -22.37 5.24
CA GLY A 169 14.96 -22.18 4.58
C GLY A 169 15.23 -20.74 4.16
N ASP A 170 14.16 -19.95 3.99
CA ASP A 170 14.25 -18.55 3.56
C ASP A 170 14.56 -17.58 4.69
N ALA A 171 14.30 -17.94 5.97
CA ALA A 171 14.49 -17.02 7.07
C ALA A 171 14.71 -17.73 8.41
N ALA A 172 15.71 -17.25 9.15
CA ALA A 172 15.91 -17.56 10.58
C ALA A 172 15.19 -16.53 11.48
N LYS A 173 14.89 -15.34 10.94
CA LYS A 173 14.25 -14.22 11.62
C LYS A 173 13.25 -13.53 10.70
N LEU A 174 12.11 -13.08 11.27
CA LEU A 174 11.20 -12.16 10.63
C LEU A 174 11.32 -10.80 11.31
N VAL A 175 11.30 -9.74 10.51
CA VAL A 175 11.20 -8.36 10.99
C VAL A 175 9.86 -7.83 10.56
N ILE A 176 9.01 -7.42 11.51
CA ILE A 176 7.64 -7.01 11.23
C ILE A 176 7.46 -5.57 11.68
N ARG A 177 7.07 -4.72 10.76
CA ARG A 177 6.67 -3.34 11.01
C ARG A 177 5.15 -3.27 11.16
N ASP A 178 4.68 -2.63 12.22
CA ASP A 178 3.27 -2.34 12.47
C ASP A 178 3.08 -0.92 13.03
N ALA A 179 1.89 -0.56 13.47
CA ALA A 179 1.59 0.77 14.03
C ALA A 179 2.30 1.04 15.37
N THR A 180 2.79 0.01 16.05
CA THR A 180 3.50 0.14 17.35
C THR A 180 5.02 0.19 17.19
N GLY A 181 5.54 -0.15 16.00
CA GLY A 181 6.97 -0.14 15.70
C GLY A 181 7.46 -1.32 14.87
N THR A 182 8.70 -1.71 15.13
CA THR A 182 9.34 -2.84 14.44
C THR A 182 9.66 -3.95 15.44
N HIS A 183 9.31 -5.18 15.09
CA HIS A 183 9.40 -6.35 15.95
C HIS A 183 10.24 -7.44 15.32
N ASP A 184 11.18 -7.99 16.09
CA ASP A 184 11.96 -9.17 15.72
C ASP A 184 11.22 -10.43 16.18
N VAL A 185 10.88 -11.32 15.24
CA VAL A 185 10.17 -12.58 15.52
C VAL A 185 11.04 -13.75 15.10
N PRO A 186 11.51 -14.59 16.04
CA PRO A 186 12.34 -15.74 15.73
C PRO A 186 11.53 -16.81 14.99
N VAL A 187 12.18 -17.47 14.03
CA VAL A 187 11.64 -18.65 13.34
C VAL A 187 12.21 -19.91 13.99
N GLY A 188 11.41 -20.54 14.82
CA GLY A 188 11.77 -21.78 15.53
C GLY A 188 11.86 -23.04 14.65
#